data_9d51973900934c188f44839a6c576137
#
_entry.id   9d51973900934c188f44839a6c576137
#
_cell.length_a   1.000
_cell.length_b   1.000
_cell.length_c   1.000
_cell.angle_alpha   90.00
_cell.angle_beta   90.00
_cell.angle_gamma   90.00
#
_symmetry.space_group_name_H-M   'P 1'
#
loop_
_entity.id
_entity.type
_entity.pdbx_description
1 polymer ?
#
loop_
_entity_poly.entity_id
_entity_poly.type
_entity_poly.pdbx_seq_one_letter_code
_entity_poly.pdbx_strand_id
1 'polypeptide(L)'
;MRIKDISVENYRNLNSATITFDESCNFIVGENNLGKSNILNLLNIIFTRRGFVYDDFNDANLPITVNIRIKLTNDEIGHFEDLFDIDDYTYINIICKQVSPDDNMEFYHLETETYISPTLIKCLNFIYYDSLRNPISEINFDSSKGVGRFLSRMIKDYVSNTDINTNNLVDIEFTNDLLTNVNTKLEKIKSFKDHAIKAVLEGDVSLLFPKLISLQDARGGALSKCGYGIQFLLLVTLSILNKLQTISDQRGETGVFVNEDTGERSISVVLGLDEPEIHLHPYMQRSLIKYLNKVINNEDSDLKLLIKELFGIDKLDGQIIIATHSPSIILNDFKQIIRLYKEGTSTKIVSGTNLSLGEQLEKHLLLHFPFIKEAFFARCAIFVEGDSEYGSFPLFAKKCDIDLDDCGICVIQAGGDSVLQLIQLAEKFGIPCIGIRDSDGDNTPTSIPNLWKTTERDFEAELMKLIDI
;
A
#
# COMPACT_ATOMS: atom_id res chain seq x y z
N MET A 1 -2.72 9.41 -13.85
CA MET A 1 -3.97 9.43 -13.02
C MET A 1 -3.62 9.13 -11.57
N ARG A 2 -4.09 9.96 -10.63
CA ARG A 2 -3.90 9.80 -9.18
C ARG A 2 -5.22 10.00 -8.47
N ILE A 3 -5.50 9.21 -7.47
CA ILE A 3 -6.71 9.36 -6.66
C ILE A 3 -6.51 10.59 -5.76
N LYS A 4 -7.39 11.58 -5.88
CA LYS A 4 -7.33 12.81 -5.07
C LYS A 4 -8.14 12.66 -3.80
N ASP A 5 -9.39 12.30 -3.92
CA ASP A 5 -10.27 12.02 -2.79
C ASP A 5 -11.34 10.98 -3.14
N ILE A 6 -11.87 10.35 -2.10
CA ILE A 6 -13.00 9.44 -2.19
C ILE A 6 -14.02 9.79 -1.10
N SER A 7 -15.30 9.67 -1.41
CA SER A 7 -16.40 9.73 -0.45
C SER A 7 -17.19 8.44 -0.56
N VAL A 8 -17.40 7.76 0.56
CA VAL A 8 -17.89 6.39 0.63
C VAL A 8 -19.19 6.33 1.41
N GLU A 9 -20.21 5.69 0.88
CA GLU A 9 -21.47 5.42 1.53
C GLU A 9 -21.77 3.92 1.50
N ASN A 10 -22.22 3.41 2.63
CA ASN A 10 -22.72 2.03 2.82
C ASN A 10 -21.72 0.90 2.55
N TYR A 11 -20.42 1.15 2.63
CA TYR A 11 -19.42 0.09 2.47
C TYR A 11 -18.84 -0.34 3.82
N ARG A 12 -19.12 -1.57 4.25
CA ARG A 12 -18.63 -2.16 5.51
C ARG A 12 -18.74 -1.18 6.69
N ASN A 13 -17.63 -0.88 7.38
CA ASN A 13 -17.55 0.11 8.45
C ASN A 13 -17.19 1.53 7.97
N LEU A 14 -17.02 1.74 6.68
CA LEU A 14 -16.75 3.04 6.05
C LEU A 14 -18.07 3.63 5.54
N ASN A 15 -18.89 4.13 6.45
CA ASN A 15 -20.14 4.77 6.08
C ASN A 15 -20.03 6.28 6.30
N SER A 16 -20.37 7.07 5.27
CA SER A 16 -20.23 8.53 5.23
C SER A 16 -18.79 9.00 5.49
N ALA A 17 -17.81 8.27 4.94
CA ALA A 17 -16.39 8.54 5.10
C ALA A 17 -15.85 9.32 3.90
N THR A 18 -15.10 10.39 4.15
CA THR A 18 -14.37 11.13 3.11
C THR A 18 -12.88 11.04 3.39
N ILE A 19 -12.09 10.70 2.37
CA ILE A 19 -10.65 10.50 2.46
C ILE A 19 -9.98 11.30 1.36
N THR A 20 -9.04 12.16 1.72
CA THR A 20 -8.21 12.91 0.77
C THR A 20 -6.79 12.34 0.77
N PHE A 21 -6.27 12.09 -0.41
CA PHE A 21 -4.94 11.49 -0.60
C PHE A 21 -3.91 12.54 -1.02
N ASP A 22 -2.68 12.36 -0.55
CA ASP A 22 -1.49 12.99 -1.10
C ASP A 22 -1.17 12.39 -2.47
N GLU A 23 -0.59 13.18 -3.36
CA GLU A 23 -0.33 12.78 -4.75
C GLU A 23 0.75 11.71 -4.88
N SER A 24 1.63 11.54 -3.89
CA SER A 24 2.77 10.64 -3.97
C SER A 24 2.60 9.38 -3.13
N CYS A 25 2.52 9.54 -1.81
CA CYS A 25 2.50 8.44 -0.85
C CYS A 25 1.54 8.72 0.30
N ASN A 26 0.79 7.71 0.71
CA ASN A 26 -0.23 7.82 1.75
C ASN A 26 -0.08 6.72 2.77
N PHE A 27 -0.12 7.06 4.05
CA PHE A 27 -0.06 6.12 5.17
C PHE A 27 -1.39 6.14 5.93
N ILE A 28 -2.18 5.08 5.76
CA ILE A 28 -3.43 4.88 6.49
C ILE A 28 -3.07 4.26 7.84
N VAL A 29 -3.29 5.03 8.91
CA VAL A 29 -2.90 4.70 10.28
C VAL A 29 -4.07 4.74 11.25
N GLY A 30 -3.89 4.25 12.45
CA GLY A 30 -4.92 4.23 13.50
C GLY A 30 -5.03 2.87 14.18
N GLU A 31 -5.91 2.75 15.15
CA GLU A 31 -6.13 1.52 15.92
C GLU A 31 -6.54 0.32 15.04
N ASN A 32 -6.48 -0.88 15.62
CA ASN A 32 -6.93 -2.10 14.96
C ASN A 32 -8.44 -2.08 14.70
N ASN A 33 -8.88 -2.78 13.67
CA ASN A 33 -10.30 -2.95 13.31
C ASN A 33 -11.06 -1.66 12.93
N LEU A 34 -10.38 -0.56 12.62
CA LEU A 34 -11.02 0.67 12.14
C LEU A 34 -11.30 0.69 10.64
N GLY A 35 -10.83 -0.30 9.89
CA GLY A 35 -11.10 -0.39 8.46
C GLY A 35 -9.97 0.13 7.55
N LYS A 36 -8.72 0.17 8.04
CA LYS A 36 -7.56 0.55 7.22
C LYS A 36 -7.47 -0.29 5.95
N SER A 37 -7.45 -1.61 6.08
CA SER A 37 -7.44 -2.54 4.95
C SER A 37 -8.73 -2.48 4.12
N ASN A 38 -9.86 -2.06 4.70
CA ASN A 38 -11.11 -1.90 3.95
C ASN A 38 -11.00 -0.79 2.90
N ILE A 39 -10.22 0.26 3.14
CA ILE A 39 -9.96 1.33 2.15
C ILE A 39 -9.22 0.75 0.94
N LEU A 40 -8.16 -0.03 1.16
CA LEU A 40 -7.41 -0.68 0.09
C LEU A 40 -8.26 -1.71 -0.67
N ASN A 41 -9.05 -2.51 0.06
CA ASN A 41 -9.98 -3.46 -0.55
C ASN A 41 -11.05 -2.77 -1.39
N LEU A 42 -11.62 -1.65 -0.92
CA LEU A 42 -12.57 -0.84 -1.66
C LEU A 42 -11.98 -0.41 -3.01
N LEU A 43 -10.80 0.20 -2.99
CA LEU A 43 -10.11 0.64 -4.20
C LEU A 43 -9.80 -0.55 -5.13
N ASN A 44 -9.36 -1.68 -4.57
CA ASN A 44 -9.11 -2.88 -5.35
C ASN A 44 -10.38 -3.44 -6.01
N ILE A 45 -11.52 -3.47 -5.32
CA ILE A 45 -12.81 -3.90 -5.89
C ILE A 45 -13.20 -2.98 -7.05
N ILE A 46 -13.15 -1.66 -6.85
CA ILE A 46 -13.55 -0.67 -7.84
C ILE A 46 -12.67 -0.76 -9.09
N PHE A 47 -11.34 -0.68 -8.96
CA PHE A 47 -10.44 -0.62 -10.12
C PHE A 47 -10.21 -1.99 -10.79
N THR A 48 -10.46 -3.11 -10.10
CA THR A 48 -10.53 -4.43 -10.72
C THR A 48 -11.94 -4.76 -11.25
N ARG A 49 -12.97 -4.01 -10.85
CA ARG A 49 -14.39 -4.13 -11.26
C ARG A 49 -14.96 -5.51 -10.98
N ARG A 50 -14.62 -6.06 -9.80
CA ARG A 50 -15.11 -7.38 -9.37
C ARG A 50 -16.58 -7.34 -8.91
N GLY A 51 -17.12 -6.15 -8.64
CA GLY A 51 -18.38 -5.96 -7.94
C GLY A 51 -18.26 -6.18 -6.44
N PHE A 52 -19.20 -5.57 -5.71
CA PHE A 52 -19.33 -5.75 -4.25
C PHE A 52 -20.17 -6.99 -3.96
N VAL A 53 -19.77 -7.75 -2.95
CA VAL A 53 -20.51 -8.93 -2.46
C VAL A 53 -21.35 -8.57 -1.23
N TYR A 54 -22.22 -9.48 -0.77
CA TYR A 54 -23.14 -9.24 0.35
C TYR A 54 -22.45 -8.68 1.59
N ASP A 55 -21.30 -9.23 1.96
CA ASP A 55 -20.52 -8.81 3.13
C ASP A 55 -19.86 -7.43 3.00
N ASP A 56 -19.89 -6.85 1.81
CA ASP A 56 -19.38 -5.50 1.57
C ASP A 56 -20.42 -4.42 1.89
N PHE A 57 -21.70 -4.76 1.91
CA PHE A 57 -22.78 -3.82 2.22
C PHE A 57 -22.94 -3.68 3.75
N ASN A 58 -22.87 -2.44 4.25
CA ASN A 58 -23.18 -2.15 5.64
C ASN A 58 -24.68 -2.36 5.94
N ASP A 59 -25.55 -1.98 5.02
CA ASP A 59 -26.97 -2.29 4.96
C ASP A 59 -27.31 -2.82 3.55
N ALA A 60 -27.71 -4.08 3.46
CA ALA A 60 -28.02 -4.72 2.18
C ALA A 60 -29.23 -4.11 1.44
N ASN A 61 -30.03 -3.26 2.10
CA ASN A 61 -31.17 -2.57 1.47
C ASN A 61 -30.78 -1.21 0.87
N LEU A 62 -29.56 -0.75 1.08
CA LEU A 62 -29.06 0.53 0.58
C LEU A 62 -27.94 0.28 -0.44
N PRO A 63 -27.83 1.11 -1.48
CA PRO A 63 -26.73 1.00 -2.43
C PRO A 63 -25.38 1.34 -1.80
N ILE A 64 -24.33 0.69 -2.27
CA ILE A 64 -22.98 1.23 -2.07
C ILE A 64 -22.77 2.31 -3.12
N THR A 65 -22.37 3.51 -2.66
CA THR A 65 -22.03 4.63 -3.53
C THR A 65 -20.65 5.17 -3.14
N VAL A 66 -19.76 5.29 -4.12
CA VAL A 66 -18.42 5.84 -3.92
C VAL A 66 -18.17 6.93 -4.94
N ASN A 67 -18.01 8.17 -4.47
CA ASN A 67 -17.56 9.26 -5.32
C ASN A 67 -16.03 9.29 -5.29
N ILE A 68 -15.42 9.36 -6.46
CA ILE A 68 -13.98 9.31 -6.63
C ILE A 68 -13.55 10.50 -7.48
N ARG A 69 -12.69 11.35 -6.94
CA ARG A 69 -12.03 12.42 -7.68
C ARG A 69 -10.64 11.98 -8.10
N ILE A 70 -10.38 11.98 -9.38
CA ILE A 70 -9.11 11.56 -9.98
C ILE A 70 -8.44 12.75 -10.62
N LYS A 71 -7.17 12.97 -10.28
CA LYS A 71 -6.30 13.95 -10.94
C LYS A 71 -5.70 13.32 -12.18
N LEU A 72 -5.80 14.03 -13.30
CA LEU A 72 -5.21 13.66 -14.58
C LEU A 72 -3.87 14.40 -14.78
N THR A 73 -2.92 13.75 -15.40
CA THR A 73 -1.71 14.42 -15.92
C THR A 73 -2.03 15.08 -17.25
N ASN A 74 -1.15 15.95 -17.74
CA ASN A 74 -1.34 16.59 -19.03
C ASN A 74 -1.50 15.59 -20.19
N ASP A 75 -0.82 14.45 -20.13
CA ASP A 75 -0.90 13.39 -21.14
C ASP A 75 -2.22 12.58 -21.07
N GLU A 76 -2.96 12.70 -19.97
CA GLU A 76 -4.21 11.98 -19.70
C GLU A 76 -5.48 12.83 -19.89
N ILE A 77 -5.32 14.15 -20.00
CA ILE A 77 -6.42 15.06 -20.30
C ILE A 77 -7.05 14.67 -21.63
N GLY A 78 -8.38 14.56 -21.67
CA GLY A 78 -9.13 14.10 -22.84
C GLY A 78 -9.35 12.56 -22.91
N HIS A 79 -8.72 11.78 -22.01
CA HIS A 79 -8.97 10.32 -21.95
C HIS A 79 -10.43 9.96 -21.67
N PHE A 80 -11.10 10.77 -20.85
CA PHE A 80 -12.53 10.64 -20.56
C PHE A 80 -13.40 11.49 -21.50
N GLU A 81 -12.88 11.83 -22.69
CA GLU A 81 -13.54 12.67 -23.67
C GLU A 81 -13.86 14.08 -23.08
N ASP A 82 -15.10 14.52 -23.14
CA ASP A 82 -15.56 15.79 -22.59
C ASP A 82 -16.00 15.71 -21.11
N LEU A 83 -15.72 14.60 -20.44
CA LEU A 83 -16.07 14.40 -19.04
C LEU A 83 -14.92 14.86 -18.14
N PHE A 84 -15.10 15.99 -17.45
CA PHE A 84 -14.12 16.58 -16.52
C PHE A 84 -14.85 17.39 -15.45
N ASP A 85 -14.13 17.74 -14.38
CA ASP A 85 -14.62 18.63 -13.33
C ASP A 85 -14.84 20.03 -13.88
N ILE A 86 -15.98 20.65 -13.59
CA ILE A 86 -16.38 21.97 -14.14
C ILE A 86 -15.41 23.08 -13.69
N ASP A 87 -14.86 22.97 -12.50
CA ASP A 87 -13.98 23.97 -11.91
C ASP A 87 -12.52 23.80 -12.32
N ASP A 88 -12.10 22.53 -12.61
CA ASP A 88 -10.72 22.22 -12.98
C ASP A 88 -10.66 21.00 -13.92
N TYR A 89 -10.44 21.25 -15.19
CA TYR A 89 -10.36 20.22 -16.25
C TYR A 89 -9.23 19.18 -16.04
N THR A 90 -8.33 19.39 -15.09
CA THR A 90 -7.32 18.42 -14.71
C THR A 90 -7.86 17.33 -13.77
N TYR A 91 -9.12 17.40 -13.39
CA TYR A 91 -9.81 16.41 -12.57
C TYR A 91 -11.00 15.81 -13.29
N ILE A 92 -11.35 14.60 -12.87
CA ILE A 92 -12.64 13.97 -13.18
C ILE A 92 -13.28 13.45 -11.89
N ASN A 93 -14.59 13.66 -11.75
CA ASN A 93 -15.41 13.18 -10.65
C ASN A 93 -16.25 11.98 -11.11
N ILE A 94 -16.01 10.81 -10.52
CA ILE A 94 -16.65 9.55 -10.92
C ILE A 94 -17.48 9.02 -9.77
N ILE A 95 -18.75 8.68 -10.03
CA ILE A 95 -19.60 7.92 -9.12
C ILE A 95 -19.48 6.46 -9.49
N CYS A 96 -19.04 5.63 -8.54
CA CYS A 96 -19.15 4.18 -8.59
C CYS A 96 -20.36 3.76 -7.75
N LYS A 97 -21.33 3.04 -8.33
CA LYS A 97 -22.56 2.64 -7.65
C LYS A 97 -22.89 1.18 -7.91
N GLN A 98 -23.31 0.48 -6.87
CA GLN A 98 -23.93 -0.84 -6.98
C GLN A 98 -25.14 -0.89 -6.05
N VAL A 99 -26.32 -1.19 -6.62
CA VAL A 99 -27.60 -1.07 -5.89
C VAL A 99 -27.81 -2.23 -4.94
N SER A 100 -27.49 -3.45 -5.36
CA SER A 100 -27.59 -4.64 -4.54
C SER A 100 -26.43 -5.62 -4.82
N PRO A 101 -26.21 -6.64 -3.98
CA PRO A 101 -25.15 -7.64 -4.21
C PRO A 101 -25.28 -8.40 -5.55
N ASP A 102 -26.49 -8.50 -6.07
CA ASP A 102 -26.79 -9.23 -7.32
C ASP A 102 -26.67 -8.33 -8.56
N ASP A 103 -26.56 -7.02 -8.39
CA ASP A 103 -26.44 -6.06 -9.49
C ASP A 103 -24.99 -5.87 -9.92
N ASN A 104 -24.82 -5.34 -11.13
CA ASN A 104 -23.51 -4.92 -11.61
C ASN A 104 -23.10 -3.57 -11.01
N MET A 105 -21.81 -3.40 -10.83
CA MET A 105 -21.22 -2.12 -10.48
C MET A 105 -21.16 -1.22 -11.72
N GLU A 106 -21.66 0.01 -11.60
CA GLU A 106 -21.76 0.99 -12.66
C GLU A 106 -20.98 2.26 -12.31
N PHE A 107 -20.56 2.96 -13.37
CA PHE A 107 -19.78 4.19 -13.23
C PHE A 107 -20.47 5.34 -13.97
N TYR A 108 -20.52 6.50 -13.33
CA TYR A 108 -21.14 7.71 -13.88
C TYR A 108 -20.24 8.91 -13.63
N HIS A 109 -20.30 9.87 -14.54
CA HIS A 109 -19.70 11.19 -14.32
C HIS A 109 -20.59 11.98 -13.35
N LEU A 110 -20.00 12.58 -12.31
CA LEU A 110 -20.77 13.20 -11.23
C LEU A 110 -21.63 14.36 -11.74
N GLU A 111 -21.07 15.23 -12.58
CA GLU A 111 -21.69 16.51 -12.97
C GLU A 111 -22.78 16.31 -14.04
N THR A 112 -22.63 15.37 -14.94
CA THR A 112 -23.57 15.15 -16.06
C THR A 112 -24.41 13.91 -15.91
N GLU A 113 -24.15 13.08 -14.90
CA GLU A 113 -24.77 11.76 -14.71
C GLU A 113 -24.63 10.81 -15.93
N THR A 114 -23.66 11.12 -16.81
CA THR A 114 -23.38 10.30 -18.00
C THR A 114 -22.66 9.02 -17.60
N TYR A 115 -23.09 7.89 -18.17
CA TYR A 115 -22.45 6.59 -17.96
C TYR A 115 -21.01 6.59 -18.48
N ILE A 116 -20.08 6.13 -17.66
CA ILE A 116 -18.67 5.95 -18.02
C ILE A 116 -18.40 4.47 -18.31
N SER A 117 -17.83 4.19 -19.47
CA SER A 117 -17.46 2.82 -19.82
C SER A 117 -16.43 2.27 -18.82
N PRO A 118 -16.64 1.06 -18.27
CA PRO A 118 -15.65 0.42 -17.41
C PRO A 118 -14.27 0.24 -18.07
N THR A 119 -14.19 0.35 -19.40
CA THR A 119 -12.92 0.30 -20.14
C THR A 119 -12.05 1.53 -19.84
N LEU A 120 -12.64 2.71 -19.68
CA LEU A 120 -11.94 3.94 -19.34
C LEU A 120 -11.38 3.87 -17.90
N ILE A 121 -12.14 3.29 -16.97
CA ILE A 121 -11.70 3.11 -15.58
C ILE A 121 -10.50 2.15 -15.47
N LYS A 122 -10.37 1.20 -16.39
CA LYS A 122 -9.22 0.26 -16.41
C LYS A 122 -7.87 0.92 -16.54
N CYS A 123 -7.80 2.14 -17.05
CA CYS A 123 -6.53 2.83 -17.28
C CYS A 123 -5.86 3.26 -15.99
N LEU A 124 -6.60 3.40 -14.89
CA LEU A 124 -6.02 3.49 -13.57
C LEU A 124 -5.65 2.09 -13.07
N ASN A 125 -4.37 1.76 -13.14
CA ASN A 125 -3.90 0.42 -12.82
C ASN A 125 -3.64 0.28 -11.32
N PHE A 126 -4.60 -0.25 -10.58
CA PHE A 126 -4.44 -0.55 -9.16
C PHE A 126 -3.77 -1.91 -8.97
N ILE A 127 -2.65 -1.94 -8.26
CA ILE A 127 -1.90 -3.15 -7.90
C ILE A 127 -1.99 -3.31 -6.38
N TYR A 128 -2.73 -4.32 -5.94
CA TYR A 128 -2.98 -4.57 -4.52
C TYR A 128 -2.12 -5.71 -3.99
N TYR A 129 -1.47 -5.45 -2.86
CA TYR A 129 -0.73 -6.43 -2.08
C TYR A 129 -1.40 -6.62 -0.73
N ASP A 130 -1.97 -7.78 -0.54
CA ASP A 130 -2.53 -8.27 0.70
C ASP A 130 -1.41 -8.70 1.66
N SER A 131 -1.59 -8.48 2.95
CA SER A 131 -0.69 -8.91 4.03
C SER A 131 -0.44 -10.42 4.09
N LEU A 132 -1.38 -11.22 3.56
CA LEU A 132 -1.30 -12.69 3.55
C LEU A 132 -0.49 -13.27 2.36
N ARG A 133 0.01 -12.43 1.45
CA ARG A 133 0.78 -12.91 0.30
C ARG A 133 2.09 -13.56 0.70
N ASN A 134 2.37 -14.71 0.08
CA ASN A 134 3.63 -15.41 0.26
C ASN A 134 4.53 -15.20 -0.97
N PRO A 135 5.61 -14.39 -0.86
CA PRO A 135 6.48 -14.11 -1.99
C PRO A 135 7.09 -15.35 -2.63
N ILE A 136 7.46 -16.34 -1.84
CA ILE A 136 8.14 -17.56 -2.33
C ILE A 136 7.25 -18.35 -3.28
N SER A 137 5.95 -18.44 -2.99
CA SER A 137 5.01 -19.18 -3.85
C SER A 137 4.72 -18.48 -5.16
N GLU A 138 4.93 -17.15 -5.23
CA GLU A 138 4.64 -16.34 -6.41
C GLU A 138 5.88 -16.08 -7.29
N ILE A 139 7.07 -16.01 -6.68
CA ILE A 139 8.34 -15.76 -7.39
C ILE A 139 8.98 -17.08 -7.83
N ASN A 140 8.47 -17.63 -8.90
CA ASN A 140 9.06 -18.82 -9.54
C ASN A 140 8.81 -18.77 -11.04
N PHE A 141 9.63 -19.48 -11.81
CA PHE A 141 9.51 -19.52 -13.27
C PHE A 141 8.46 -20.54 -13.78
N ASP A 142 7.95 -21.41 -12.93
CA ASP A 142 7.00 -22.47 -13.32
C ASP A 142 5.53 -22.09 -13.08
N SER A 143 5.25 -20.85 -12.69
CA SER A 143 3.88 -20.40 -12.44
C SER A 143 3.21 -19.89 -13.72
N SER A 144 1.97 -20.32 -13.95
CA SER A 144 1.11 -19.79 -15.01
C SER A 144 0.34 -18.52 -14.60
N LYS A 145 0.51 -18.05 -13.35
CA LYS A 145 -0.24 -16.93 -12.78
C LYS A 145 0.71 -15.91 -12.14
N GLY A 146 0.24 -14.66 -12.08
CA GLY A 146 0.95 -13.59 -11.38
C GLY A 146 2.36 -13.35 -11.91
N VAL A 147 3.29 -13.11 -11.00
CA VAL A 147 4.70 -12.81 -11.27
C VAL A 147 5.42 -13.96 -11.98
N GLY A 148 5.11 -15.19 -11.60
CA GLY A 148 5.70 -16.37 -12.24
C GLY A 148 5.39 -16.45 -13.73
N ARG A 149 4.21 -15.99 -14.16
CA ARG A 149 3.86 -15.90 -15.58
C ARG A 149 4.77 -14.91 -16.34
N PHE A 150 5.09 -13.77 -15.75
CA PHE A 150 6.02 -12.81 -16.34
C PHE A 150 7.41 -13.41 -16.50
N LEU A 151 7.96 -14.02 -15.44
CA LEU A 151 9.26 -14.69 -15.48
C LEU A 151 9.32 -15.84 -16.50
N SER A 152 8.28 -16.67 -16.51
CA SER A 152 8.14 -17.79 -17.45
C SER A 152 8.11 -17.31 -18.92
N ARG A 153 7.42 -16.18 -19.16
CA ARG A 153 7.31 -15.61 -20.49
C ARG A 153 8.64 -15.05 -20.99
N MET A 154 9.41 -14.34 -20.15
CA MET A 154 10.74 -13.85 -20.52
C MET A 154 11.61 -15.00 -21.08
N ILE A 155 11.55 -16.18 -20.44
CA ILE A 155 12.28 -17.34 -20.91
C ILE A 155 11.72 -17.85 -22.25
N LYS A 156 10.40 -17.98 -22.34
CA LYS A 156 9.75 -18.46 -23.57
C LYS A 156 10.03 -17.57 -24.78
N ASP A 157 9.94 -16.26 -24.59
CA ASP A 157 10.23 -15.30 -25.66
C ASP A 157 11.68 -15.42 -26.13
N TYR A 158 12.64 -15.58 -25.22
CA TYR A 158 14.04 -15.82 -25.58
C TYR A 158 14.23 -17.14 -26.34
N VAL A 159 13.64 -18.23 -25.82
CA VAL A 159 13.73 -19.57 -26.43
C VAL A 159 13.10 -19.61 -27.82
N SER A 160 11.95 -18.94 -28.00
CA SER A 160 11.23 -18.89 -29.29
C SER A 160 11.98 -18.11 -30.37
N ASN A 161 12.81 -17.12 -29.96
CA ASN A 161 13.62 -16.30 -30.86
C ASN A 161 15.04 -16.87 -31.10
N THR A 162 15.36 -18.04 -30.53
CA THR A 162 16.68 -18.65 -30.63
C THR A 162 16.54 -20.05 -31.23
N ASP A 163 17.38 -20.35 -32.24
CA ASP A 163 17.47 -21.70 -32.82
C ASP A 163 18.13 -22.66 -31.79
N ILE A 164 17.32 -23.38 -31.04
CA ILE A 164 17.81 -24.32 -30.03
C ILE A 164 17.79 -25.74 -30.60
N ASN A 165 18.98 -26.35 -30.65
CA ASN A 165 19.06 -27.75 -30.97
C ASN A 165 18.67 -28.61 -29.74
N THR A 166 17.42 -29.10 -29.75
CA THR A 166 16.79 -29.86 -28.67
C THR A 166 17.57 -31.13 -28.34
N ASN A 167 18.29 -31.72 -29.30
CA ASN A 167 19.09 -32.92 -29.09
C ASN A 167 20.27 -32.72 -28.09
N ASN A 168 20.69 -31.50 -27.87
CA ASN A 168 21.75 -31.18 -26.92
C ASN A 168 21.27 -30.95 -25.47
N LEU A 169 19.96 -30.96 -25.26
CA LEU A 169 19.37 -30.64 -23.96
C LEU A 169 18.92 -31.88 -23.17
N VAL A 170 18.74 -32.98 -23.86
CA VAL A 170 18.19 -34.20 -23.26
C VAL A 170 19.07 -35.37 -23.69
N ASP A 171 19.49 -36.22 -22.75
CA ASP A 171 20.12 -37.48 -23.05
C ASP A 171 19.08 -38.40 -23.73
N ILE A 172 19.24 -38.59 -25.03
CA ILE A 172 18.28 -39.31 -25.87
C ILE A 172 18.18 -40.79 -25.45
N GLU A 173 19.31 -41.40 -25.09
CA GLU A 173 19.36 -42.82 -24.70
C GLU A 173 18.62 -43.03 -23.38
N PHE A 174 18.94 -42.20 -22.35
CA PHE A 174 18.24 -42.24 -21.08
C PHE A 174 16.73 -41.95 -21.23
N THR A 175 16.35 -40.97 -22.09
CA THR A 175 14.95 -40.62 -22.30
C THR A 175 14.15 -41.70 -22.98
N ASN A 176 14.73 -42.38 -23.96
CA ASN A 176 14.09 -43.52 -24.61
C ASN A 176 13.90 -44.71 -23.66
N ASP A 177 14.88 -44.99 -22.82
CA ASP A 177 14.78 -46.02 -21.78
C ASP A 177 13.71 -45.70 -20.75
N LEU A 178 13.63 -44.43 -20.30
CA LEU A 178 12.59 -43.94 -19.41
C LEU A 178 11.18 -44.09 -20.03
N LEU A 179 11.01 -43.62 -21.27
CA LEU A 179 9.73 -43.72 -21.99
C LEU A 179 9.33 -45.18 -22.20
N THR A 180 10.26 -46.03 -22.52
CA THR A 180 10.04 -47.49 -22.67
C THR A 180 9.55 -48.09 -21.35
N ASN A 181 10.21 -47.78 -20.24
CA ASN A 181 9.82 -48.25 -18.91
C ASN A 181 8.41 -47.74 -18.51
N VAL A 182 8.11 -46.44 -18.73
CA VAL A 182 6.82 -45.87 -18.44
C VAL A 182 5.73 -46.52 -19.29
N ASN A 183 5.92 -46.59 -20.60
CA ASN A 183 4.95 -47.14 -21.53
C ASN A 183 4.65 -48.64 -21.25
N THR A 184 5.66 -49.42 -20.92
CA THR A 184 5.49 -50.83 -20.51
C THR A 184 4.58 -50.95 -19.28
N LYS A 185 4.60 -49.97 -18.36
CA LYS A 185 3.72 -49.93 -17.19
C LYS A 185 2.33 -49.48 -17.57
N LEU A 186 2.19 -48.43 -18.42
CA LEU A 186 0.92 -47.91 -18.88
C LEU A 186 0.12 -48.93 -19.70
N GLU A 187 0.77 -49.74 -20.51
CA GLU A 187 0.15 -50.84 -21.28
C GLU A 187 -0.53 -51.91 -20.40
N LYS A 188 -0.21 -52.01 -19.13
CA LYS A 188 -0.91 -52.88 -18.16
C LYS A 188 -2.25 -52.30 -17.72
N ILE A 189 -2.51 -51.01 -17.95
CA ILE A 189 -3.76 -50.36 -17.62
C ILE A 189 -4.69 -50.46 -18.81
N LYS A 190 -5.85 -51.11 -18.63
CA LYS A 190 -6.80 -51.43 -19.69
C LYS A 190 -7.16 -50.23 -20.57
N SER A 191 -7.50 -49.06 -19.97
CA SER A 191 -7.87 -47.87 -20.71
C SER A 191 -6.75 -47.30 -21.60
N PHE A 192 -5.50 -47.39 -21.17
CA PHE A 192 -4.34 -46.98 -21.97
C PHE A 192 -4.09 -47.96 -23.13
N LYS A 193 -4.23 -49.24 -22.87
CA LYS A 193 -4.07 -50.30 -23.87
C LYS A 193 -5.18 -50.26 -24.93
N ASP A 194 -6.43 -50.16 -24.50
CA ASP A 194 -7.62 -50.14 -25.39
C ASP A 194 -7.65 -48.94 -26.34
N HIS A 195 -7.07 -47.80 -25.93
CA HIS A 195 -7.00 -46.56 -26.71
C HIS A 195 -5.62 -46.27 -27.33
N ALA A 196 -4.66 -47.20 -27.19
CA ALA A 196 -3.26 -47.06 -27.65
C ALA A 196 -2.57 -45.75 -27.19
N ILE A 197 -2.89 -45.28 -25.98
CA ILE A 197 -2.30 -44.07 -25.38
C ILE A 197 -0.88 -44.39 -24.89
N LYS A 198 0.06 -43.55 -25.29
CA LYS A 198 1.50 -43.68 -24.89
C LYS A 198 2.04 -42.36 -24.34
N ALA A 199 2.99 -42.46 -23.42
CA ALA A 199 3.83 -41.36 -23.02
C ALA A 199 4.84 -41.08 -24.14
N VAL A 200 5.00 -39.80 -24.48
CA VAL A 200 5.97 -39.28 -25.44
C VAL A 200 6.70 -38.10 -24.83
N LEU A 201 7.89 -37.79 -25.32
CA LEU A 201 8.58 -36.56 -24.93
C LEU A 201 7.82 -35.35 -25.49
N GLU A 202 7.59 -34.35 -24.63
CA GLU A 202 7.03 -33.09 -25.08
C GLU A 202 8.04 -32.37 -26.02
N GLY A 203 7.58 -32.03 -27.20
CA GLY A 203 8.44 -31.41 -28.21
C GLY A 203 8.70 -29.93 -27.99
N ASP A 204 7.88 -29.26 -27.17
CA ASP A 204 8.03 -27.84 -26.87
C ASP A 204 9.03 -27.63 -25.70
N VAL A 205 10.27 -27.38 -26.06
CA VAL A 205 11.37 -27.16 -25.10
C VAL A 205 11.13 -25.88 -24.27
N SER A 206 10.35 -24.94 -24.78
CA SER A 206 10.04 -23.68 -24.06
C SER A 206 9.31 -23.95 -22.74
N LEU A 207 8.62 -25.08 -22.62
CA LEU A 207 7.91 -25.49 -21.41
C LEU A 207 8.84 -26.12 -20.36
N LEU A 208 10.05 -26.57 -20.75
CA LEU A 208 11.01 -27.20 -19.84
C LEU A 208 11.89 -26.17 -19.15
N PHE A 209 12.36 -25.16 -19.86
CA PHE A 209 13.30 -24.18 -19.31
C PHE A 209 12.81 -23.47 -18.06
N PRO A 210 11.56 -23.02 -17.96
CA PRO A 210 11.06 -22.41 -16.73
C PRO A 210 11.19 -23.31 -15.49
N LYS A 211 11.18 -24.63 -15.67
CA LYS A 211 11.33 -25.60 -14.58
C LYS A 211 12.78 -25.87 -14.18
N LEU A 212 13.71 -25.57 -15.07
CA LEU A 212 15.14 -25.78 -14.84
C LEU A 212 15.84 -24.55 -14.25
N ILE A 213 15.20 -23.38 -14.29
CA ILE A 213 15.76 -22.12 -13.85
C ILE A 213 15.24 -21.78 -12.45
N SER A 214 16.12 -21.39 -11.54
CA SER A 214 15.78 -20.93 -10.21
C SER A 214 16.51 -19.64 -9.87
N LEU A 215 15.88 -18.82 -9.01
CA LEU A 215 16.49 -17.59 -8.50
C LEU A 215 17.38 -17.92 -7.29
N GLN A 216 18.60 -17.43 -7.33
CA GLN A 216 19.59 -17.60 -6.26
C GLN A 216 20.25 -16.26 -5.95
N ASP A 217 20.74 -16.09 -4.73
CA ASP A 217 21.57 -14.95 -4.35
C ASP A 217 22.99 -15.06 -4.91
N ALA A 218 23.79 -14.02 -4.73
CA ALA A 218 25.19 -14.00 -5.19
C ALA A 218 26.08 -15.10 -4.56
N ARG A 219 25.64 -15.77 -3.50
CA ARG A 219 26.34 -16.87 -2.80
C ARG A 219 25.83 -18.25 -3.21
N GLY A 220 24.89 -18.33 -4.15
CA GLY A 220 24.27 -19.58 -4.58
C GLY A 220 23.17 -20.09 -3.64
N GLY A 221 22.72 -19.25 -2.71
CA GLY A 221 21.59 -19.57 -1.82
C GLY A 221 20.26 -19.40 -2.54
N ALA A 222 19.35 -20.37 -2.43
CA ALA A 222 18.03 -20.27 -3.03
C ALA A 222 17.28 -19.02 -2.48
N LEU A 223 16.50 -18.34 -3.33
CA LEU A 223 15.71 -17.17 -2.94
C LEU A 223 14.83 -17.42 -1.70
N SER A 224 14.33 -18.64 -1.51
CA SER A 224 13.56 -19.05 -0.34
C SER A 224 14.33 -18.95 0.99
N LYS A 225 15.67 -18.87 0.94
CA LYS A 225 16.55 -18.69 2.10
C LYS A 225 16.98 -17.23 2.31
N CYS A 226 16.66 -16.35 1.37
CA CYS A 226 16.89 -14.92 1.53
C CYS A 226 15.92 -14.32 2.57
N GLY A 227 16.32 -13.20 3.18
CA GLY A 227 15.43 -12.48 4.10
C GLY A 227 14.12 -12.06 3.42
N TYR A 228 13.02 -12.13 4.16
CA TYR A 228 11.67 -11.81 3.65
C TYR A 228 11.58 -10.47 2.95
N GLY A 229 12.29 -9.44 3.45
CA GLY A 229 12.32 -8.11 2.85
C GLY A 229 12.80 -8.06 1.40
N ILE A 230 13.83 -8.86 1.09
CA ILE A 230 14.33 -8.98 -0.29
C ILE A 230 13.28 -9.67 -1.16
N GLN A 231 12.69 -10.75 -0.66
CA GLN A 231 11.64 -11.48 -1.37
C GLN A 231 10.43 -10.59 -1.65
N PHE A 232 9.99 -9.80 -0.65
CA PHE A 232 8.86 -8.89 -0.80
C PHE A 232 9.16 -7.77 -1.81
N LEU A 233 10.34 -7.16 -1.73
CA LEU A 233 10.77 -6.14 -2.68
C LEU A 233 10.77 -6.67 -4.13
N LEU A 234 11.32 -7.87 -4.33
CA LEU A 234 11.29 -8.54 -5.63
C LEU A 234 9.85 -8.80 -6.10
N LEU A 235 8.99 -9.30 -5.22
CA LEU A 235 7.58 -9.55 -5.53
C LEU A 235 6.89 -8.28 -6.02
N VAL A 236 7.02 -7.17 -5.30
CA VAL A 236 6.40 -5.89 -5.68
C VAL A 236 6.92 -5.41 -7.04
N THR A 237 8.25 -5.39 -7.22
CA THR A 237 8.86 -4.93 -8.47
C THR A 237 8.43 -5.80 -9.66
N LEU A 238 8.50 -7.13 -9.53
CA LEU A 238 8.09 -8.05 -10.58
C LEU A 238 6.58 -8.00 -10.86
N SER A 239 5.76 -7.65 -9.87
CA SER A 239 4.32 -7.47 -10.10
C SER A 239 4.00 -6.22 -10.90
N ILE A 240 4.77 -5.14 -10.71
CA ILE A 240 4.67 -3.96 -11.58
C ILE A 240 4.99 -4.39 -13.01
N LEU A 241 6.11 -5.08 -13.26
CA LEU A 241 6.49 -5.55 -14.59
C LEU A 241 5.44 -6.49 -15.20
N ASN A 242 4.92 -7.46 -14.43
CA ASN A 242 3.83 -8.33 -14.88
C ASN A 242 2.54 -7.56 -15.23
N LYS A 243 2.23 -6.49 -14.50
CA LYS A 243 1.08 -5.62 -14.82
C LYS A 243 1.31 -4.88 -16.13
N LEU A 244 2.50 -4.30 -16.32
CA LEU A 244 2.88 -3.62 -17.55
C LEU A 244 2.83 -4.55 -18.75
N GLN A 245 3.33 -5.79 -18.60
CA GLN A 245 3.22 -6.82 -19.63
C GLN A 245 1.75 -7.14 -19.97
N THR A 246 0.90 -7.29 -18.96
CA THR A 246 -0.52 -7.56 -19.17
C THR A 246 -1.20 -6.42 -19.95
N ILE A 247 -0.82 -5.16 -19.67
CA ILE A 247 -1.33 -3.99 -20.39
C ILE A 247 -0.87 -4.04 -21.85
N SER A 248 0.43 -4.22 -22.08
CA SER A 248 1.01 -4.31 -23.42
C SER A 248 0.37 -5.41 -24.28
N ASP A 249 0.13 -6.60 -23.69
CA ASP A 249 -0.42 -7.75 -24.42
C ASP A 249 -1.90 -7.66 -24.71
N GLN A 250 -2.69 -7.20 -23.75
CA GLN A 250 -4.15 -7.34 -23.81
C GLN A 250 -4.86 -6.09 -24.27
N ARG A 251 -4.26 -4.93 -24.10
CA ARG A 251 -4.91 -3.64 -24.33
C ARG A 251 -4.37 -2.89 -25.53
N GLY A 252 -3.26 -3.35 -26.13
CA GLY A 252 -2.57 -2.60 -27.17
C GLY A 252 -2.16 -1.21 -26.61
N GLU A 253 -2.68 -0.16 -27.26
CA GLU A 253 -2.43 1.22 -26.82
C GLU A 253 -3.39 1.73 -25.74
N THR A 254 -4.45 0.99 -25.40
CA THR A 254 -5.43 1.42 -24.39
C THR A 254 -4.82 1.41 -22.99
N GLY A 255 -4.70 2.60 -22.38
CA GLY A 255 -4.10 2.80 -21.06
C GLY A 255 -2.62 3.14 -21.08
N VAL A 256 -2.06 3.30 -22.28
CA VAL A 256 -0.78 3.97 -22.52
C VAL A 256 -1.10 5.37 -23.03
N PHE A 257 -0.60 6.38 -22.36
CA PHE A 257 -0.78 7.78 -22.72
C PHE A 257 0.47 8.28 -23.44
N VAL A 258 0.28 9.02 -24.52
CA VAL A 258 1.35 9.53 -25.33
C VAL A 258 1.35 11.06 -25.24
N ASN A 259 2.45 11.64 -24.81
CA ASN A 259 2.64 13.07 -24.83
C ASN A 259 2.76 13.54 -26.28
N GLU A 260 1.89 14.44 -26.71
CA GLU A 260 1.83 14.90 -28.12
C GLU A 260 3.08 15.67 -28.55
N ASP A 261 3.74 16.38 -27.63
CA ASP A 261 4.90 17.21 -27.93
C ASP A 261 6.21 16.40 -27.98
N THR A 262 6.38 15.44 -27.06
CA THR A 262 7.63 14.69 -26.89
C THR A 262 7.59 13.29 -27.47
N GLY A 263 6.39 12.75 -27.68
CA GLY A 263 6.17 11.35 -28.04
C GLY A 263 6.45 10.36 -26.90
N GLU A 264 6.68 10.84 -25.65
CA GLU A 264 6.89 9.99 -24.48
C GLU A 264 5.62 9.20 -24.14
N ARG A 265 5.81 7.93 -23.84
CA ARG A 265 4.72 7.01 -23.48
C ARG A 265 4.69 6.81 -21.95
N SER A 266 3.53 7.02 -21.35
CA SER A 266 3.34 6.90 -19.89
C SER A 266 2.21 5.96 -19.52
N ILE A 267 2.30 5.38 -18.33
CA ILE A 267 1.24 4.55 -17.71
C ILE A 267 1.04 4.99 -16.27
N SER A 268 -0.23 5.09 -15.86
CA SER A 268 -0.60 5.34 -14.47
C SER A 268 -0.69 4.06 -13.66
N VAL A 269 -0.07 4.06 -12.46
CA VAL A 269 -0.05 2.92 -11.53
C VAL A 269 -0.31 3.39 -10.11
N VAL A 270 -1.28 2.79 -9.42
CA VAL A 270 -1.50 2.99 -7.98
C VAL A 270 -1.16 1.70 -7.24
N LEU A 271 -0.23 1.78 -6.29
CA LEU A 271 0.17 0.65 -5.43
C LEU A 271 -0.60 0.71 -4.12
N GLY A 272 -1.40 -0.31 -3.84
CA GLY A 272 -2.04 -0.53 -2.53
C GLY A 272 -1.27 -1.59 -1.75
N LEU A 273 -0.67 -1.23 -0.63
CA LEU A 273 0.12 -2.14 0.21
C LEU A 273 -0.55 -2.29 1.57
N ASP A 274 -0.94 -3.50 1.92
CA ASP A 274 -1.53 -3.83 3.22
C ASP A 274 -0.49 -4.50 4.12
N GLU A 275 -0.15 -3.82 5.22
CA GLU A 275 0.84 -4.24 6.21
C GLU A 275 2.18 -4.71 5.60
N PRO A 276 2.82 -3.91 4.72
CA PRO A 276 4.07 -4.33 4.07
C PRO A 276 5.24 -4.46 5.04
N GLU A 277 5.09 -4.04 6.29
CA GLU A 277 6.06 -4.17 7.37
C GLU A 277 6.18 -5.59 7.93
N ILE A 278 5.23 -6.48 7.68
CA ILE A 278 5.24 -7.85 8.22
C ILE A 278 6.56 -8.54 7.88
N HIS A 279 7.24 -9.06 8.90
CA HIS A 279 8.55 -9.70 8.81
C HIS A 279 9.71 -8.80 8.34
N LEU A 280 9.53 -7.47 8.27
CA LEU A 280 10.59 -6.54 7.93
C LEU A 280 11.19 -5.85 9.15
N HIS A 281 12.53 -5.80 9.19
CA HIS A 281 13.23 -4.98 10.17
C HIS A 281 12.93 -3.48 9.93
N PRO A 282 12.83 -2.63 10.97
CA PRO A 282 12.44 -1.21 10.82
C PRO A 282 13.19 -0.42 9.74
N TYR A 283 14.52 -0.63 9.60
CA TYR A 283 15.28 0.07 8.55
C TYR A 283 14.88 -0.42 7.13
N MET A 284 14.52 -1.70 6.97
CA MET A 284 14.08 -2.25 5.70
C MET A 284 12.69 -1.74 5.30
N GLN A 285 11.80 -1.52 6.27
CA GLN A 285 10.49 -0.92 6.03
C GLN A 285 10.64 0.45 5.37
N ARG A 286 11.50 1.32 5.93
CA ARG A 286 11.78 2.64 5.33
C ARG A 286 12.48 2.54 3.97
N SER A 287 13.41 1.60 3.83
CA SER A 287 14.13 1.38 2.58
C SER A 287 13.18 0.94 1.46
N LEU A 288 12.24 0.03 1.76
CA LEU A 288 11.22 -0.43 0.84
C LEU A 288 10.40 0.74 0.29
N ILE A 289 9.84 1.57 1.16
CA ILE A 289 9.00 2.69 0.72
C ILE A 289 9.78 3.71 -0.08
N LYS A 290 11.00 4.04 0.35
CA LYS A 290 11.88 4.94 -0.42
C LYS A 290 12.20 4.39 -1.81
N TYR A 291 12.44 3.08 -1.92
CA TYR A 291 12.68 2.44 -3.21
C TYR A 291 11.43 2.48 -4.10
N LEU A 292 10.27 2.10 -3.57
CA LEU A 292 9.02 2.14 -4.33
C LEU A 292 8.67 3.56 -4.80
N ASN A 293 8.91 4.57 -3.98
CA ASN A 293 8.76 5.97 -4.40
C ASN A 293 9.70 6.32 -5.57
N LYS A 294 10.96 5.87 -5.53
CA LYS A 294 11.91 6.07 -6.65
C LYS A 294 11.43 5.40 -7.93
N VAL A 295 10.93 4.17 -7.82
CA VAL A 295 10.39 3.43 -8.98
C VAL A 295 9.23 4.19 -9.62
N ILE A 296 8.24 4.59 -8.82
CA ILE A 296 7.02 5.25 -9.31
C ILE A 296 7.31 6.65 -9.85
N ASN A 297 8.29 7.36 -9.29
CA ASN A 297 8.69 8.68 -9.74
C ASN A 297 9.76 8.67 -10.84
N ASN A 298 10.10 7.49 -11.38
CA ASN A 298 11.10 7.29 -12.42
C ASN A 298 12.53 7.74 -12.04
N GLU A 299 12.85 7.69 -10.75
CA GLU A 299 14.19 8.03 -10.23
C GLU A 299 15.15 6.83 -10.25
N ASP A 300 14.62 5.60 -10.44
CA ASP A 300 15.44 4.40 -10.67
C ASP A 300 15.73 4.25 -12.17
N SER A 301 16.92 4.66 -12.58
CA SER A 301 17.33 4.70 -13.98
C SER A 301 17.36 3.33 -14.64
N ASP A 302 17.80 2.30 -13.90
CA ASP A 302 17.96 0.96 -14.46
C ASP A 302 16.60 0.31 -14.72
N LEU A 303 15.66 0.44 -13.77
CA LEU A 303 14.32 -0.07 -13.93
C LEU A 303 13.55 0.71 -15.01
N LYS A 304 13.73 2.03 -15.09
CA LYS A 304 13.16 2.85 -16.17
C LYS A 304 13.62 2.38 -17.55
N LEU A 305 14.92 2.13 -17.72
CA LEU A 305 15.49 1.59 -18.97
C LEU A 305 14.92 0.21 -19.30
N LEU A 306 14.83 -0.67 -18.32
CA LEU A 306 14.24 -2.00 -18.47
C LEU A 306 12.77 -1.93 -18.92
N ILE A 307 11.97 -1.06 -18.31
CA ILE A 307 10.56 -0.85 -18.67
C ILE A 307 10.44 -0.35 -20.11
N LYS A 308 11.31 0.58 -20.50
CA LYS A 308 11.35 1.09 -21.88
C LYS A 308 11.74 -0.01 -22.88
N GLU A 309 12.75 -0.81 -22.57
CA GLU A 309 13.22 -1.92 -23.42
C GLU A 309 12.13 -3.00 -23.60
N LEU A 310 11.49 -3.41 -22.50
CA LEU A 310 10.52 -4.50 -22.54
C LEU A 310 9.15 -4.10 -23.09
N PHE A 311 8.70 -2.87 -22.82
CA PHE A 311 7.30 -2.46 -23.06
C PHE A 311 7.16 -1.20 -23.92
N GLY A 312 8.26 -0.53 -24.25
CA GLY A 312 8.21 0.74 -24.97
C GLY A 312 7.57 1.88 -24.16
N ILE A 313 7.62 1.81 -22.84
CA ILE A 313 7.06 2.81 -21.91
C ILE A 313 8.20 3.64 -21.35
N ASP A 314 8.10 4.97 -21.48
CA ASP A 314 9.15 5.90 -21.07
C ASP A 314 9.07 6.29 -19.60
N LYS A 315 7.86 6.36 -19.03
CA LYS A 315 7.65 6.72 -17.62
C LYS A 315 6.41 6.06 -16.99
N LEU A 316 6.49 5.91 -15.69
CA LEU A 316 5.33 5.60 -14.84
C LEU A 316 4.82 6.92 -14.23
N ASP A 317 3.51 7.07 -14.09
CA ASP A 317 2.90 8.06 -13.20
C ASP A 317 2.23 7.32 -12.07
N GLY A 318 2.67 7.53 -10.83
CA GLY A 318 2.28 6.65 -9.76
C GLY A 318 1.87 7.31 -8.46
N GLN A 319 1.17 6.52 -7.63
CA GLN A 319 0.77 6.84 -6.28
C GLN A 319 0.87 5.59 -5.42
N ILE A 320 1.26 5.75 -4.14
CA ILE A 320 1.34 4.66 -3.17
C ILE A 320 0.36 4.91 -2.04
N ILE A 321 -0.42 3.88 -1.68
CA ILE A 321 -1.36 3.91 -0.57
C ILE A 321 -1.06 2.71 0.33
N ILE A 322 -0.71 2.96 1.59
CA ILE A 322 -0.21 1.95 2.53
C ILE A 322 -1.12 1.93 3.75
N ALA A 323 -1.70 0.78 4.07
CA ALA A 323 -2.29 0.53 5.37
C ALA A 323 -1.22 -0.11 6.26
N THR A 324 -0.94 0.48 7.43
CA THR A 324 0.17 0.04 8.28
C THR A 324 -0.16 0.09 9.76
N HIS A 325 0.52 -0.77 10.52
CA HIS A 325 0.57 -0.78 11.98
C HIS A 325 1.95 -0.36 12.54
N SER A 326 2.90 -0.02 11.66
CA SER A 326 4.27 0.31 12.08
C SER A 326 4.56 1.81 12.01
N PRO A 327 4.91 2.45 13.14
CA PRO A 327 5.42 3.82 13.14
C PRO A 327 6.70 3.98 12.29
N SER A 328 7.47 2.89 12.17
CA SER A 328 8.76 2.91 11.48
C SER A 328 8.66 3.11 9.97
N ILE A 329 7.54 2.71 9.34
CA ILE A 329 7.37 2.81 7.89
C ILE A 329 7.00 4.23 7.43
N ILE A 330 6.39 5.02 8.31
CA ILE A 330 5.91 6.37 8.00
C ILE A 330 7.09 7.28 7.65
N LEU A 331 6.99 8.00 6.54
CA LEU A 331 7.93 9.05 6.17
C LEU A 331 7.69 10.32 7.00
N ASN A 332 8.55 11.32 6.88
CA ASN A 332 8.51 12.52 7.72
C ASN A 332 7.67 13.65 7.08
N ASP A 333 6.51 13.30 6.54
CA ASP A 333 5.56 14.26 5.99
C ASP A 333 4.16 13.98 6.53
N PHE A 334 3.63 14.90 7.34
CA PHE A 334 2.31 14.75 7.94
C PHE A 334 1.17 14.79 6.92
N LYS A 335 1.37 15.42 5.75
CA LYS A 335 0.38 15.48 4.68
C LYS A 335 0.06 14.10 4.11
N GLN A 336 1.00 13.18 4.22
CA GLN A 336 0.86 11.81 3.77
C GLN A 336 0.10 10.91 4.76
N ILE A 337 -0.29 11.41 5.93
CA ILE A 337 -0.98 10.63 6.95
C ILE A 337 -2.49 10.72 6.79
N ILE A 338 -3.13 9.57 6.79
CA ILE A 338 -4.59 9.40 6.86
C ILE A 338 -4.89 8.62 8.13
N ARG A 339 -5.40 9.30 9.15
CA ARG A 339 -5.67 8.68 10.45
C ARG A 339 -7.13 8.31 10.59
N LEU A 340 -7.37 7.05 10.98
CA LEU A 340 -8.68 6.54 11.38
C LEU A 340 -8.75 6.49 12.91
N TYR A 341 -9.85 6.95 13.50
CA TYR A 341 -10.08 6.87 14.93
C TYR A 341 -11.57 6.69 15.24
N LYS A 342 -11.89 6.27 16.45
CA LYS A 342 -13.28 6.17 16.91
C LYS A 342 -13.73 7.44 17.61
N GLU A 343 -14.93 7.91 17.26
CA GLU A 343 -15.66 8.91 18.00
C GLU A 343 -17.05 8.33 18.35
N GLY A 344 -17.21 7.91 19.61
CA GLY A 344 -18.37 7.10 20.01
C GLY A 344 -18.40 5.76 19.28
N THR A 345 -19.45 5.51 18.51
CA THR A 345 -19.62 4.29 17.71
C THR A 345 -19.15 4.45 16.25
N SER A 346 -18.90 5.67 15.80
CA SER A 346 -18.53 5.96 14.41
C SER A 346 -17.02 5.98 14.19
N THR A 347 -16.58 5.54 13.02
CA THR A 347 -15.19 5.72 12.54
C THR A 347 -15.08 7.09 11.90
N LYS A 348 -14.10 7.88 12.33
CA LYS A 348 -13.74 9.17 11.75
C LYS A 348 -12.42 9.07 11.03
N ILE A 349 -12.24 9.91 10.02
CA ILE A 349 -11.02 9.94 9.20
C ILE A 349 -10.52 11.37 9.10
N VAL A 350 -9.24 11.55 9.33
CA VAL A 350 -8.53 12.82 9.12
C VAL A 350 -7.40 12.60 8.15
N SER A 351 -7.39 13.36 7.07
CA SER A 351 -6.32 13.36 6.08
C SER A 351 -5.41 14.57 6.32
N GLY A 352 -4.12 14.32 6.49
CA GLY A 352 -3.11 15.35 6.74
C GLY A 352 -3.04 16.41 5.64
N THR A 353 -3.35 16.06 4.39
CA THR A 353 -3.46 16.99 3.26
C THR A 353 -4.48 18.10 3.47
N ASN A 354 -5.52 17.85 4.25
CA ASN A 354 -6.59 18.82 4.55
C ASN A 354 -6.24 19.72 5.73
N LEU A 355 -5.13 19.46 6.44
CA LEU A 355 -4.73 20.21 7.60
C LEU A 355 -3.87 21.41 7.19
N SER A 356 -4.33 22.61 7.52
CA SER A 356 -3.50 23.82 7.47
C SER A 356 -2.82 23.99 8.82
N LEU A 357 -1.51 23.81 8.85
CA LEU A 357 -0.66 24.07 10.00
C LEU A 357 0.06 25.40 9.72
N GLY A 358 0.14 26.29 10.72
CA GLY A 358 0.93 27.52 10.55
C GLY A 358 2.42 27.18 10.43
N GLU A 359 3.21 28.07 9.80
CA GLU A 359 4.65 27.88 9.55
C GLU A 359 5.45 27.45 10.79
N GLN A 360 5.09 27.99 11.95
CA GLN A 360 5.75 27.66 13.21
C GLN A 360 5.52 26.19 13.61
N LEU A 361 4.29 25.69 13.45
CA LEU A 361 3.95 24.30 13.76
C LEU A 361 4.59 23.33 12.74
N GLU A 362 4.60 23.67 11.46
CA GLU A 362 5.29 22.86 10.44
C GLU A 362 6.78 22.73 10.71
N LYS A 363 7.43 23.81 11.14
CA LYS A 363 8.86 23.79 11.51
C LYS A 363 9.13 22.91 12.74
N HIS A 364 8.30 22.96 13.77
CA HIS A 364 8.40 22.08 14.93
C HIS A 364 8.16 20.62 14.56
N LEU A 365 7.25 20.35 13.65
CA LEU A 365 7.00 19.00 13.14
C LEU A 365 8.22 18.37 12.50
N LEU A 366 8.95 19.09 11.66
CA LEU A 366 10.16 18.57 11.03
C LEU A 366 11.18 18.05 12.05
N LEU A 367 11.25 18.69 13.21
CA LEU A 367 12.18 18.32 14.29
C LEU A 367 11.66 17.14 15.13
N HIS A 368 10.37 17.13 15.46
CA HIS A 368 9.79 16.19 16.42
C HIS A 368 8.99 15.04 15.77
N PHE A 369 8.78 15.09 14.46
CA PHE A 369 8.00 14.07 13.74
C PHE A 369 8.48 12.62 14.00
N PRO A 370 9.80 12.33 14.07
CA PRO A 370 10.25 10.98 14.39
C PRO A 370 9.73 10.43 15.73
N PHE A 371 9.49 11.30 16.69
CA PHE A 371 9.06 10.92 18.04
C PHE A 371 7.54 10.80 18.17
N ILE A 372 6.78 11.60 17.39
CA ILE A 372 5.31 11.61 17.46
C ILE A 372 4.64 10.47 16.66
N LYS A 373 5.39 9.74 15.84
CA LYS A 373 4.81 8.71 14.96
C LYS A 373 3.97 7.68 15.70
N GLU A 374 4.35 7.33 16.92
CA GLU A 374 3.63 6.39 17.75
C GLU A 374 2.24 6.90 18.16
N ALA A 375 2.09 8.21 18.39
CA ALA A 375 0.81 8.81 18.75
C ALA A 375 -0.28 8.60 17.69
N PHE A 376 0.07 8.47 16.41
CA PHE A 376 -0.92 8.22 15.36
C PHE A 376 -1.61 6.85 15.49
N PHE A 377 -1.02 5.92 16.24
CA PHE A 377 -1.57 4.58 16.50
C PHE A 377 -2.21 4.47 17.88
N ALA A 378 -1.90 5.38 18.79
CA ALA A 378 -2.38 5.38 20.17
C ALA A 378 -3.82 5.88 20.27
N ARG A 379 -4.49 5.47 21.37
CA ARG A 379 -5.80 6.00 21.76
C ARG A 379 -5.68 7.35 22.45
N CYS A 380 -4.57 7.56 23.18
CA CYS A 380 -4.24 8.80 23.84
C CYS A 380 -2.73 9.00 23.88
N ALA A 381 -2.28 10.25 23.85
CA ALA A 381 -0.87 10.59 23.99
C ALA A 381 -0.65 11.48 25.22
N ILE A 382 0.43 11.21 25.94
CA ILE A 382 0.94 12.07 27.02
C ILE A 382 2.24 12.70 26.52
N PHE A 383 2.23 14.00 26.29
CA PHE A 383 3.42 14.75 25.92
C PHE A 383 4.09 15.30 27.18
N VAL A 384 5.35 14.97 27.36
CA VAL A 384 6.15 15.38 28.52
C VAL A 384 7.38 16.17 28.08
N GLU A 385 7.86 17.04 28.95
CA GLU A 385 8.96 17.93 28.60
C GLU A 385 10.30 17.20 28.59
N GLY A 386 10.58 16.39 29.60
CA GLY A 386 11.90 15.83 29.83
C GLY A 386 11.97 14.29 29.96
N ASP A 387 13.21 13.82 30.20
CA ASP A 387 13.52 12.40 30.37
C ASP A 387 12.93 11.85 31.67
N SER A 388 12.90 12.69 32.72
CA SER A 388 12.44 12.32 34.06
C SER A 388 10.97 11.92 34.06
N GLU A 389 10.13 12.72 33.44
CA GLU A 389 8.70 12.43 33.26
C GLU A 389 8.50 11.20 32.34
N TYR A 390 9.22 11.18 31.21
CA TYR A 390 9.13 10.08 30.27
C TYR A 390 9.42 8.73 30.94
N GLY A 391 10.48 8.66 31.76
CA GLY A 391 10.83 7.44 32.49
C GLY A 391 9.93 7.13 33.69
N SER A 392 9.36 8.17 34.34
CA SER A 392 8.59 8.02 35.59
C SER A 392 7.11 7.66 35.36
N PHE A 393 6.46 8.20 34.33
CA PHE A 393 5.04 8.04 34.11
C PHE A 393 4.59 6.57 33.99
N PRO A 394 5.28 5.69 33.22
CA PRO A 394 4.93 4.28 33.18
C PRO A 394 5.04 3.59 34.54
N LEU A 395 6.02 4.00 35.36
CA LEU A 395 6.21 3.45 36.72
C LEU A 395 5.11 3.91 37.69
N PHE A 396 4.68 5.16 37.58
CA PHE A 396 3.59 5.70 38.41
C PHE A 396 2.26 5.06 38.04
N ALA A 397 1.98 4.95 36.76
CA ALA A 397 0.78 4.26 36.26
C ALA A 397 0.71 2.83 36.82
N LYS A 398 1.82 2.08 36.74
CA LYS A 398 1.91 0.74 37.29
C LYS A 398 1.68 0.68 38.81
N LYS A 399 2.15 1.68 39.58
CA LYS A 399 1.84 1.78 41.03
C LYS A 399 0.38 2.07 41.32
N CYS A 400 -0.34 2.66 40.37
CA CYS A 400 -1.77 2.91 40.43
C CYS A 400 -2.59 1.75 39.81
N ASP A 401 -1.97 0.59 39.57
CA ASP A 401 -2.57 -0.56 38.90
C ASP A 401 -3.12 -0.24 37.49
N ILE A 402 -2.46 0.70 36.80
CA ILE A 402 -2.75 1.08 35.42
C ILE A 402 -1.61 0.65 34.53
N ASP A 403 -1.88 -0.13 33.49
CA ASP A 403 -0.96 -0.41 32.41
C ASP A 403 -1.27 0.54 31.23
N LEU A 404 -0.30 1.39 30.87
CA LEU A 404 -0.48 2.38 29.81
C LEU A 404 -0.61 1.72 28.44
N ASP A 405 0.10 0.62 28.19
CA ASP A 405 0.06 -0.11 26.94
C ASP A 405 -1.33 -0.78 26.76
N ASP A 406 -1.86 -1.42 27.81
CA ASP A 406 -3.23 -2.00 27.79
C ASP A 406 -4.31 -0.94 27.57
N CYS A 407 -4.08 0.29 28.07
CA CYS A 407 -4.95 1.43 27.83
C CYS A 407 -4.79 2.05 26.42
N GLY A 408 -3.75 1.69 25.69
CA GLY A 408 -3.39 2.29 24.39
C GLY A 408 -2.86 3.72 24.54
N ILE A 409 -2.18 4.02 25.64
CA ILE A 409 -1.62 5.35 25.94
C ILE A 409 -0.12 5.33 25.69
N CYS A 410 0.37 6.22 24.84
CA CYS A 410 1.80 6.43 24.66
C CYS A 410 2.28 7.67 25.41
N VAL A 411 3.48 7.59 25.99
CA VAL A 411 4.20 8.74 26.56
C VAL A 411 5.25 9.18 25.57
N ILE A 412 5.28 10.48 25.24
CA ILE A 412 6.17 11.03 24.21
C ILE A 412 6.93 12.21 24.78
N GLN A 413 8.25 12.13 24.71
CA GLN A 413 9.11 13.24 25.08
C GLN A 413 9.05 14.31 23.98
N ALA A 414 8.62 15.51 24.35
CA ALA A 414 8.41 16.63 23.43
C ALA A 414 9.61 17.59 23.36
N GLY A 415 10.38 17.68 24.44
CA GLY A 415 11.49 18.63 24.59
C GLY A 415 11.03 20.07 24.69
N GLY A 416 11.23 20.72 25.85
CA GLY A 416 11.03 22.13 26.08
C GLY A 416 9.70 22.70 25.59
N ASP A 417 9.77 23.77 24.80
CA ASP A 417 8.59 24.51 24.33
C ASP A 417 7.71 23.73 23.30
N SER A 418 8.10 22.51 22.89
CA SER A 418 7.40 21.79 21.85
C SER A 418 6.12 21.06 22.31
N VAL A 419 5.91 20.90 23.63
CA VAL A 419 4.74 20.23 24.19
C VAL A 419 3.44 20.83 23.65
N LEU A 420 3.34 22.17 23.65
CA LEU A 420 2.14 22.85 23.16
C LEU A 420 1.88 22.59 21.67
N GLN A 421 2.91 22.63 20.86
CA GLN A 421 2.79 22.42 19.42
C GLN A 421 2.37 20.98 19.10
N LEU A 422 2.86 20.02 19.90
CA LEU A 422 2.47 18.62 19.74
C LEU A 422 1.05 18.35 20.19
N ILE A 423 0.55 19.01 21.24
CA ILE A 423 -0.88 19.00 21.60
C ILE A 423 -1.73 19.49 20.43
N GLN A 424 -1.41 20.66 19.89
CA GLN A 424 -2.15 21.25 18.77
C GLN A 424 -2.18 20.34 17.54
N LEU A 425 -1.08 19.68 17.26
CA LEU A 425 -1.02 18.71 16.16
C LEU A 425 -1.87 17.49 16.44
N ALA A 426 -1.73 16.89 17.62
CA ALA A 426 -2.46 15.71 18.02
C ALA A 426 -3.98 15.96 17.94
N GLU A 427 -4.45 17.10 18.46
CA GLU A 427 -5.86 17.50 18.38
C GLU A 427 -6.37 17.60 16.93
N LYS A 428 -5.56 18.17 16.01
CA LYS A 428 -5.92 18.24 14.59
C LYS A 428 -6.08 16.87 13.93
N PHE A 429 -5.33 15.88 14.37
CA PHE A 429 -5.46 14.48 13.94
C PHE A 429 -6.49 13.68 14.76
N GLY A 430 -7.24 14.31 15.65
CA GLY A 430 -8.22 13.64 16.51
C GLY A 430 -7.56 12.67 17.51
N ILE A 431 -6.33 12.95 17.96
CA ILE A 431 -5.64 12.17 18.98
C ILE A 431 -5.96 12.83 20.35
N PRO A 432 -6.72 12.16 21.24
CA PRO A 432 -6.84 12.63 22.61
C PRO A 432 -5.46 12.74 23.25
N CYS A 433 -5.15 13.87 23.86
CA CYS A 433 -3.82 14.07 24.44
C CYS A 433 -3.82 14.99 25.63
N ILE A 434 -2.81 14.85 26.46
CA ILE A 434 -2.46 15.80 27.51
C ILE A 434 -0.95 16.14 27.38
N GLY A 435 -0.60 17.35 27.80
CA GLY A 435 0.80 17.77 27.92
C GLY A 435 1.13 18.12 29.34
N ILE A 436 2.34 17.82 29.73
CA ILE A 436 2.90 18.17 31.04
C ILE A 436 4.17 18.93 30.82
N ARG A 437 4.27 20.09 31.47
CA ARG A 437 5.37 21.02 31.33
C ARG A 437 5.82 21.50 32.69
N ASP A 438 7.10 21.81 32.81
CA ASP A 438 7.66 22.48 33.97
C ASP A 438 7.14 23.91 34.11
N SER A 439 6.99 24.40 35.36
CA SER A 439 6.54 25.77 35.60
C SER A 439 7.66 26.78 35.40
N ASP A 440 8.92 26.36 35.48
CA ASP A 440 10.12 27.24 35.45
C ASP A 440 10.04 28.42 36.45
N GLY A 441 9.24 28.24 37.49
CA GLY A 441 8.99 29.29 38.49
C GLY A 441 7.83 30.24 38.09
N ASP A 442 7.18 30.05 36.94
CA ASP A 442 5.96 30.75 36.56
C ASP A 442 4.72 29.89 36.87
N ASN A 443 4.20 30.08 38.09
CA ASN A 443 3.04 29.35 38.59
C ASN A 443 1.69 29.91 38.08
N THR A 444 1.67 30.75 37.04
CA THR A 444 0.43 31.21 36.44
C THR A 444 -0.32 30.02 35.85
N PRO A 445 -1.61 29.82 36.20
CA PRO A 445 -2.40 28.74 35.63
C PRO A 445 -2.44 28.86 34.10
N THR A 446 -2.23 27.75 33.40
CA THR A 446 -2.41 27.73 31.96
C THR A 446 -3.88 27.83 31.58
N SER A 447 -4.20 28.68 30.62
CA SER A 447 -5.54 28.75 30.02
C SER A 447 -5.69 27.76 28.86
N ILE A 448 -4.64 26.99 28.54
CA ILE A 448 -4.59 26.07 27.41
C ILE A 448 -5.22 24.75 27.86
N PRO A 449 -6.30 24.27 27.21
CA PRO A 449 -6.86 22.98 27.47
C PRO A 449 -5.81 21.88 27.33
N ASN A 450 -5.90 20.85 28.14
CA ASN A 450 -5.02 19.68 28.06
C ASN A 450 -3.52 19.93 28.33
N LEU A 451 -3.13 21.12 28.77
CA LEU A 451 -1.76 21.42 29.21
C LEU A 451 -1.72 21.62 30.73
N TRP A 452 -0.84 20.86 31.39
CA TRP A 452 -0.62 20.91 32.83
C TRP A 452 0.79 21.46 33.12
N LYS A 453 0.92 22.27 34.17
CA LYS A 453 2.23 22.72 34.68
C LYS A 453 2.49 22.11 36.04
N THR A 454 3.75 21.84 36.35
CA THR A 454 4.18 21.49 37.71
C THR A 454 3.86 22.62 38.68
N THR A 455 3.59 22.31 39.95
CA THR A 455 3.36 23.31 40.99
C THR A 455 4.68 23.85 41.54
N GLU A 456 5.71 23.02 41.53
CA GLU A 456 7.10 23.42 41.81
C GLU A 456 7.80 23.84 40.51
N ARG A 457 9.06 24.32 40.66
CA ARG A 457 9.82 24.83 39.52
C ARG A 457 9.96 23.84 38.38
N ASP A 458 10.18 22.57 38.70
CA ASP A 458 10.39 21.46 37.78
C ASP A 458 9.81 20.17 38.37
N PHE A 459 9.74 19.14 37.55
CA PHE A 459 9.16 17.84 37.92
C PHE A 459 9.95 17.16 39.06
N GLU A 460 11.27 17.28 39.06
CA GLU A 460 12.12 16.72 40.12
C GLU A 460 11.84 17.40 41.48
N ALA A 461 11.64 18.71 41.49
CA ALA A 461 11.27 19.43 42.72
C ALA A 461 9.87 19.03 43.23
N GLU A 462 8.94 18.80 42.33
CA GLU A 462 7.61 18.24 42.66
C GLU A 462 7.73 16.88 43.34
N LEU A 463 8.56 15.97 42.79
CA LEU A 463 8.80 14.64 43.38
C LEU A 463 9.51 14.69 44.72
N MET A 464 10.52 15.56 44.87
CA MET A 464 11.25 15.71 46.12
C MET A 464 10.35 16.11 47.28
N LYS A 465 9.37 16.98 47.02
CA LYS A 465 8.40 17.40 48.02
C LYS A 465 7.46 16.25 48.48
N LEU A 466 7.25 15.25 47.65
CA LEU A 466 6.48 14.05 47.99
C LEU A 466 7.31 13.02 48.79
N ILE A 467 8.63 13.08 48.74
CA ILE A 467 9.54 12.15 49.42
C ILE A 467 9.89 12.63 50.81
N ASP A 468 9.87 13.93 51.08
CA ASP A 468 10.14 14.52 52.40
C ASP A 468 8.95 14.41 53.38
N ILE A 469 7.97 13.59 53.10
CA ILE A 469 6.90 13.16 53.97
C ILE A 469 7.15 11.71 54.37
#